data_cf5dcd2453dbe0846d30853694844d04
#
_entry.id   cf5dcd2453dbe0846d30853694844d04
#
_cell.length_a   1.000
_cell.length_b   1.000
_cell.length_c   1.000
_cell.angle_alpha   90.00
_cell.angle_beta   90.00
_cell.angle_gamma   90.00
#
_symmetry.space_group_name_H-M   'P 1'
#
loop_
_entity.id
_entity.type
_entity.pdbx_description
1 polymer ?
#
loop_
_entity_poly.entity_id
_entity_poly.type
_entity_poly.pdbx_seq_one_letter_code
_entity_poly.pdbx_strand_id
1 'polypeptide(L)'
;MARRQAVNVRVVNRLVRYTASKPIDGVEVVSQLGAKKSGKSVILALKSPRATLLIDEEGRLVVHGTSHPEVSRAAAKELLLRLGQSDSGLTTERGPLVVSFDYGQPLRTDRIQEFVPEAKVDERLECVRIVDEHHDMELLFFSNGGGVALGARSENMVSLAASHWGTRFDAERLFVEVLVRNVEDHEEEGDEPADGDDEAQGEPLDLKDS
;
A
#
# COMPACT_ATOMS: atom_id res chain seq x y z
N MET A 1 11.28 22.06 19.79
CA MET A 1 10.24 21.00 19.71
C MET A 1 10.01 20.69 18.25
N ALA A 2 10.50 19.56 17.76
CA ALA A 2 10.23 19.13 16.39
C ALA A 2 8.73 18.92 16.20
N ARG A 3 8.18 19.50 15.15
CA ARG A 3 6.77 19.37 14.79
C ARG A 3 6.54 17.91 14.41
N ARG A 4 5.81 17.13 15.21
CA ARG A 4 5.40 15.78 14.81
C ARG A 4 4.68 15.84 13.48
N GLN A 5 5.22 15.18 12.47
CA GLN A 5 4.48 14.93 11.25
C GLN A 5 3.27 14.04 11.61
N ALA A 6 2.10 14.40 11.10
CA ALA A 6 0.92 13.55 11.25
C ALA A 6 1.21 12.20 10.59
N VAL A 7 0.85 11.10 11.25
CA VAL A 7 0.98 9.76 10.66
C VAL A 7 0.11 9.70 9.42
N ASN A 8 0.72 9.37 8.28
CA ASN A 8 -0.01 9.18 7.03
C ASN A 8 -0.61 7.76 7.01
N VAL A 9 -1.91 7.65 6.86
CA VAL A 9 -2.65 6.38 6.91
C VAL A 9 -3.40 6.18 5.60
N ARG A 10 -3.34 4.96 5.04
CA ARG A 10 -3.98 4.61 3.77
C ARG A 10 -4.52 3.18 3.77
N VAL A 11 -5.79 3.00 3.46
CA VAL A 11 -6.36 1.67 3.21
C VAL A 11 -5.78 1.11 1.91
N VAL A 12 -5.07 -0.02 2.00
CA VAL A 12 -4.44 -0.68 0.85
C VAL A 12 -5.25 -1.87 0.35
N ASN A 13 -6.00 -2.52 1.24
CA ASN A 13 -6.86 -3.62 0.89
C ASN A 13 -8.06 -3.71 1.82
N ARG A 14 -9.19 -4.15 1.26
CA ARG A 14 -10.42 -4.45 2.00
C ARG A 14 -10.92 -5.81 1.57
N LEU A 15 -11.04 -6.73 2.52
CA LEU A 15 -11.72 -7.99 2.28
C LEU A 15 -13.24 -7.77 2.33
N VAL A 16 -13.94 -8.20 1.29
CA VAL A 16 -15.40 -8.14 1.26
C VAL A 16 -15.90 -9.51 0.85
N ARG A 17 -16.76 -10.09 1.69
CA ARG A 17 -17.45 -11.34 1.38
C ARG A 17 -18.82 -11.04 0.77
N TYR A 18 -19.12 -11.73 -0.30
CA TYR A 18 -20.43 -11.69 -0.97
C TYR A 18 -21.07 -13.07 -0.94
N THR A 19 -22.33 -13.10 -0.66
CA THR A 19 -23.15 -14.32 -0.77
C THR A 19 -24.25 -14.05 -1.79
N ALA A 20 -24.22 -14.81 -2.89
CA ALA A 20 -25.24 -14.77 -3.92
C ALA A 20 -26.48 -15.60 -3.50
N SER A 21 -27.62 -15.32 -4.10
CA SER A 21 -28.86 -16.08 -3.86
C SER A 21 -28.73 -17.56 -4.20
N LYS A 22 -27.89 -17.89 -5.19
CA LYS A 22 -27.46 -19.24 -5.53
C LYS A 22 -25.97 -19.37 -5.26
N PRO A 23 -25.50 -20.41 -4.53
CA PRO A 23 -24.07 -20.64 -4.34
C PRO A 23 -23.32 -20.72 -5.66
N ILE A 24 -22.13 -20.14 -5.70
CA ILE A 24 -21.28 -20.14 -6.89
C ILE A 24 -20.58 -21.49 -6.98
N ASP A 25 -20.78 -22.21 -8.10
CA ASP A 25 -20.08 -23.47 -8.34
C ASP A 25 -18.64 -23.22 -8.78
N GLY A 26 -17.67 -23.57 -7.91
CA GLY A 26 -16.25 -23.43 -8.21
C GLY A 26 -15.80 -24.24 -9.42
N VAL A 27 -16.44 -25.39 -9.73
CA VAL A 27 -16.12 -26.19 -10.92
C VAL A 27 -16.52 -25.44 -12.18
N GLU A 28 -17.67 -24.80 -12.17
CA GLU A 28 -18.16 -23.97 -13.28
C GLU A 28 -17.21 -22.77 -13.51
N VAL A 29 -16.75 -22.11 -12.44
CA VAL A 29 -15.80 -20.99 -12.54
C VAL A 29 -14.46 -21.44 -13.15
N VAL A 30 -13.97 -22.62 -12.80
CA VAL A 30 -12.74 -23.17 -13.38
C VAL A 30 -12.92 -23.46 -14.86
N SER A 31 -13.99 -24.15 -15.23
CA SER A 31 -14.21 -24.60 -16.60
C SER A 31 -14.56 -23.48 -17.57
N GLN A 32 -15.38 -22.52 -17.16
CA GLN A 32 -15.86 -21.43 -18.03
C GLN A 32 -14.94 -20.22 -18.03
N LEU A 33 -14.32 -19.89 -16.89
CA LEU A 33 -13.59 -18.64 -16.72
C LEU A 33 -12.07 -18.82 -16.56
N GLY A 34 -11.60 -20.07 -16.59
CA GLY A 34 -10.17 -20.38 -16.49
C GLY A 34 -9.57 -20.07 -15.12
N ALA A 35 -10.37 -20.11 -14.06
CA ALA A 35 -9.92 -19.92 -12.70
C ALA A 35 -8.97 -21.05 -12.25
N LYS A 36 -8.16 -20.78 -11.24
CA LYS A 36 -7.21 -21.76 -10.67
C LYS A 36 -7.73 -22.33 -9.37
N LYS A 37 -7.68 -23.65 -9.24
CA LYS A 37 -7.96 -24.33 -7.97
C LYS A 37 -6.79 -24.13 -7.01
N SER A 38 -7.06 -23.77 -5.77
CA SER A 38 -6.08 -23.60 -4.69
C SER A 38 -6.61 -24.22 -3.40
N GLY A 39 -6.16 -25.44 -3.12
CA GLY A 39 -6.70 -26.25 -2.01
C GLY A 39 -8.20 -26.49 -2.18
N LYS A 40 -8.97 -26.02 -1.21
CA LYS A 40 -10.43 -26.09 -1.16
C LYS A 40 -11.15 -24.92 -1.85
N SER A 41 -10.41 -23.93 -2.30
CA SER A 41 -10.96 -22.71 -2.91
C SER A 41 -10.60 -22.62 -4.38
N VAL A 42 -11.31 -21.73 -5.09
CA VAL A 42 -11.04 -21.37 -6.49
C VAL A 42 -10.66 -19.89 -6.55
N ILE A 43 -9.61 -19.56 -7.28
CA ILE A 43 -9.08 -18.20 -7.42
C ILE A 43 -9.20 -17.74 -8.86
N LEU A 44 -9.86 -16.60 -9.06
CA LEU A 44 -10.00 -15.92 -10.34
C LEU A 44 -9.45 -14.48 -10.23
N ALA A 45 -8.50 -14.13 -11.08
CA ALA A 45 -8.02 -12.76 -11.20
C ALA A 45 -8.78 -12.03 -12.30
N LEU A 46 -9.47 -10.95 -11.96
CA LEU A 46 -10.11 -10.06 -12.92
C LEU A 46 -9.16 -8.92 -13.31
N LYS A 47 -9.18 -8.55 -14.59
CA LYS A 47 -8.44 -7.39 -15.14
C LYS A 47 -9.27 -6.11 -15.06
N SER A 48 -10.57 -6.22 -15.29
CA SER A 48 -11.52 -5.11 -15.26
C SER A 48 -12.88 -5.60 -14.70
N PRO A 49 -13.30 -5.09 -13.53
CA PRO A 49 -12.48 -4.29 -12.60
C PRO A 49 -11.30 -5.11 -12.05
N ARG A 50 -10.18 -4.45 -11.73
CA ARG A 50 -9.00 -5.15 -11.19
C ARG A 50 -9.28 -5.63 -9.76
N ALA A 51 -9.41 -6.94 -9.59
CA ALA A 51 -9.66 -7.58 -8.30
C ALA A 51 -9.27 -9.06 -8.37
N THR A 52 -9.04 -9.66 -7.22
CA THR A 52 -8.90 -11.11 -7.07
C THR A 52 -10.13 -11.65 -6.36
N LEU A 53 -10.71 -12.64 -6.95
CA LEU A 53 -11.92 -13.33 -6.47
C LEU A 53 -11.53 -14.70 -5.93
N LEU A 54 -11.95 -15.02 -4.72
CA LEU A 54 -11.78 -16.32 -4.10
C LEU A 54 -13.16 -16.88 -3.80
N ILE A 55 -13.48 -18.05 -4.35
CA ILE A 55 -14.71 -18.78 -4.11
C ILE A 55 -14.39 -19.93 -3.15
N ASP A 56 -15.09 -19.99 -2.01
CA ASP A 56 -14.92 -21.04 -1.02
C ASP A 56 -15.78 -22.30 -1.35
N GLU A 57 -15.66 -23.33 -0.51
CA GLU A 57 -16.39 -24.61 -0.69
C GLU A 57 -17.91 -24.45 -0.56
N GLU A 58 -18.38 -23.43 0.16
CA GLU A 58 -19.80 -23.11 0.31
C GLU A 58 -20.34 -22.24 -0.84
N GLY A 59 -19.51 -21.91 -1.82
CA GLY A 59 -19.89 -21.06 -2.96
C GLY A 59 -20.04 -19.57 -2.60
N ARG A 60 -19.42 -19.12 -1.50
CA ARG A 60 -19.34 -17.70 -1.13
C ARG A 60 -18.13 -17.07 -1.81
N LEU A 61 -18.25 -15.80 -2.16
CA LEU A 61 -17.24 -15.05 -2.86
C LEU A 61 -16.53 -14.07 -1.92
N VAL A 62 -15.22 -14.16 -1.83
CA VAL A 62 -14.38 -13.13 -1.19
C VAL A 62 -13.68 -12.34 -2.28
N VAL A 63 -13.82 -11.02 -2.24
CA VAL A 63 -13.13 -10.09 -3.14
C VAL A 63 -12.02 -9.38 -2.38
N HIS A 64 -10.81 -9.39 -2.93
CA HIS A 64 -9.66 -8.66 -2.39
C HIS A 64 -8.82 -8.01 -3.51
N GLY A 65 -7.82 -7.20 -3.14
CA GLY A 65 -6.98 -6.47 -4.09
C GLY A 65 -7.57 -5.13 -4.51
N THR A 66 -8.56 -4.63 -3.76
CA THR A 66 -9.11 -3.29 -3.92
C THR A 66 -9.42 -2.66 -2.57
N SER A 67 -9.22 -1.35 -2.45
CA SER A 67 -9.59 -0.55 -1.27
C SER A 67 -11.01 0.06 -1.39
N HIS A 68 -11.60 0.04 -2.60
CA HIS A 68 -12.87 0.68 -2.92
C HIS A 68 -14.04 -0.31 -2.89
N PRO A 69 -15.04 -0.13 -2.02
CA PRO A 69 -16.20 -1.03 -1.91
C PRO A 69 -17.00 -1.18 -3.20
N GLU A 70 -17.14 -0.10 -3.97
CA GLU A 70 -17.83 -0.10 -5.26
C GLU A 70 -17.10 -0.95 -6.30
N VAL A 71 -15.77 -0.92 -6.35
CA VAL A 71 -14.96 -1.78 -7.23
C VAL A 71 -15.10 -3.23 -6.83
N SER A 72 -15.09 -3.52 -5.51
CA SER A 72 -15.32 -4.85 -4.98
C SER A 72 -16.70 -5.39 -5.40
N ARG A 73 -17.75 -4.56 -5.27
CA ARG A 73 -19.11 -4.94 -5.67
C ARG A 73 -19.24 -5.15 -7.18
N ALA A 74 -18.60 -4.29 -7.98
CA ALA A 74 -18.57 -4.44 -9.43
C ALA A 74 -17.88 -5.75 -9.85
N ALA A 75 -16.78 -6.13 -9.18
CA ALA A 75 -16.08 -7.39 -9.43
C ALA A 75 -16.96 -8.61 -9.11
N ALA A 76 -17.71 -8.57 -8.00
CA ALA A 76 -18.65 -9.62 -7.65
C ALA A 76 -19.77 -9.77 -8.68
N LYS A 77 -20.35 -8.64 -9.12
CA LYS A 77 -21.40 -8.64 -10.16
C LYS A 77 -20.88 -9.13 -11.52
N GLU A 78 -19.66 -8.75 -11.89
CA GLU A 78 -19.01 -9.20 -13.13
C GLU A 78 -18.85 -10.72 -13.15
N LEU A 79 -18.45 -11.33 -12.03
CA LEU A 79 -18.39 -12.80 -11.93
C LEU A 79 -19.76 -13.44 -12.16
N LEU A 80 -20.80 -12.96 -11.45
CA LEU A 80 -22.14 -13.49 -11.59
C LEU A 80 -22.67 -13.35 -13.02
N LEU A 81 -22.44 -12.21 -13.66
CA LEU A 81 -22.82 -11.96 -15.05
C LEU A 81 -22.17 -12.98 -16.00
N ARG A 82 -20.86 -13.23 -15.83
CA ARG A 82 -20.13 -14.21 -16.66
C ARG A 82 -20.63 -15.64 -16.48
N LEU A 83 -21.17 -15.96 -15.31
CA LEU A 83 -21.81 -17.26 -15.02
C LEU A 83 -23.30 -17.29 -15.41
N GLY A 84 -23.84 -16.23 -16.01
CA GLY A 84 -25.26 -16.14 -16.33
C GLY A 84 -26.16 -16.10 -15.08
N GLN A 85 -25.63 -15.72 -13.91
CA GLN A 85 -26.36 -15.66 -12.66
C GLN A 85 -26.83 -14.22 -12.37
N SER A 86 -27.99 -14.12 -11.71
CA SER A 86 -28.51 -12.82 -11.26
C SER A 86 -27.75 -12.31 -10.04
N ASP A 87 -27.50 -11.00 -10.00
CA ASP A 87 -26.97 -10.29 -8.82
C ASP A 87 -28.10 -9.88 -7.83
N SER A 88 -29.33 -10.24 -8.12
CA SER A 88 -30.47 -10.04 -7.21
C SER A 88 -30.28 -10.83 -5.93
N GLY A 89 -30.42 -10.16 -4.77
CA GLY A 89 -30.21 -10.79 -3.47
C GLY A 89 -28.74 -10.96 -3.07
N LEU A 90 -27.79 -10.36 -3.80
CA LEU A 90 -26.38 -10.34 -3.40
C LEU A 90 -26.19 -9.61 -2.08
N THR A 91 -25.88 -10.36 -1.02
CA THR A 91 -25.57 -9.81 0.31
C THR A 91 -24.08 -9.53 0.46
N THR A 92 -23.74 -8.62 1.36
CA THR A 92 -22.37 -8.14 1.56
C THR A 92 -22.00 -8.17 3.03
N GLU A 93 -20.89 -8.80 3.34
CA GLU A 93 -20.26 -8.78 4.66
C GLU A 93 -18.88 -8.14 4.53
N ARG A 94 -18.63 -7.09 5.31
CA ARG A 94 -17.33 -6.40 5.32
C ARG A 94 -16.38 -7.14 6.24
N GLY A 95 -15.25 -7.58 5.70
CA GLY A 95 -14.15 -8.15 6.46
C GLY A 95 -13.14 -7.10 6.93
N PRO A 96 -12.04 -7.56 7.53
CA PRO A 96 -10.99 -6.71 8.04
C PRO A 96 -10.27 -5.93 6.94
N LEU A 97 -9.65 -4.82 7.35
CA LEU A 97 -8.82 -3.98 6.49
C LEU A 97 -7.35 -4.38 6.61
N VAL A 98 -6.62 -4.14 5.53
CA VAL A 98 -5.17 -3.98 5.53
C VAL A 98 -4.89 -2.51 5.26
N VAL A 99 -4.20 -1.87 6.17
CA VAL A 99 -3.97 -0.42 6.14
C VAL A 99 -2.48 -0.16 6.27
N SER A 100 -1.88 0.59 5.35
CA SER A 100 -0.51 1.09 5.51
C SER A 100 -0.52 2.41 6.29
N PHE A 101 0.54 2.62 7.05
CA PHE A 101 0.80 3.90 7.70
C PHE A 101 2.29 4.25 7.60
N ASP A 102 2.64 5.52 7.77
CA ASP A 102 4.01 6.01 7.64
C ASP A 102 4.25 7.15 8.64
N TYR A 103 5.35 7.06 9.36
CA TYR A 103 5.81 8.09 10.29
C TYR A 103 6.64 9.19 9.62
N GLY A 104 7.04 9.01 8.36
CA GLY A 104 7.87 9.96 7.61
C GLY A 104 9.33 10.03 8.07
N GLN A 105 9.77 9.11 8.94
CA GLN A 105 11.16 9.05 9.43
C GLN A 105 11.52 7.60 9.79
N PRO A 106 12.78 7.18 9.56
CA PRO A 106 13.22 5.81 9.84
C PRO A 106 13.11 5.45 11.31
N LEU A 107 12.90 4.15 11.57
CA LEU A 107 12.68 3.56 12.89
C LEU A 107 13.75 2.50 13.19
N ARG A 108 14.33 2.54 14.39
CA ARG A 108 15.26 1.54 14.91
C ARG A 108 14.49 0.29 15.34
N THR A 109 14.07 -0.50 14.37
CA THR A 109 13.26 -1.72 14.61
C THR A 109 14.00 -2.78 15.39
N ASP A 110 15.33 -2.83 15.26
CA ASP A 110 16.24 -3.70 16.01
C ASP A 110 16.16 -3.51 17.52
N ARG A 111 15.75 -2.32 17.97
CA ARG A 111 15.66 -1.98 19.39
C ARG A 111 14.26 -2.07 19.98
N ILE A 112 13.22 -2.27 19.16
CA ILE A 112 11.82 -2.29 19.65
C ILE A 112 11.63 -3.34 20.76
N GLN A 113 12.25 -4.53 20.65
CA GLN A 113 12.10 -5.59 21.63
C GLN A 113 12.69 -5.24 23.01
N GLU A 114 13.61 -4.27 23.10
CA GLU A 114 14.14 -3.79 24.38
C GLU A 114 13.05 -3.12 25.24
N PHE A 115 12.03 -2.53 24.59
CA PHE A 115 10.96 -1.75 25.24
C PHE A 115 9.58 -2.40 25.12
N VAL A 116 9.44 -3.37 24.21
CA VAL A 116 8.22 -4.12 23.91
C VAL A 116 8.57 -5.60 23.85
N PRO A 117 8.67 -6.31 25.01
CA PRO A 117 9.12 -7.70 25.06
C PRO A 117 8.25 -8.68 24.26
N GLU A 118 6.95 -8.36 24.10
CA GLU A 118 5.99 -9.13 23.31
C GLU A 118 6.13 -8.96 21.79
N ALA A 119 6.93 -7.99 21.34
CA ALA A 119 7.22 -7.78 19.92
C ALA A 119 8.01 -8.95 19.33
N LYS A 120 7.66 -9.37 18.13
CA LYS A 120 8.29 -10.49 17.41
C LYS A 120 8.96 -9.99 16.14
N VAL A 121 10.22 -10.40 15.93
CA VAL A 121 10.90 -10.15 14.65
C VAL A 121 10.40 -11.17 13.61
N ASP A 122 9.97 -10.68 12.46
CA ASP A 122 9.68 -11.50 11.27
C ASP A 122 10.81 -11.32 10.27
N GLU A 123 11.77 -12.24 10.28
CA GLU A 123 12.95 -12.19 9.41
C GLU A 123 12.60 -12.25 7.92
N ARG A 124 11.52 -12.94 7.57
CA ARG A 124 11.07 -13.07 6.16
C ARG A 124 10.55 -11.76 5.59
N LEU A 125 9.88 -10.97 6.42
CA LEU A 125 9.32 -9.67 6.04
C LEU A 125 10.22 -8.51 6.45
N GLU A 126 11.33 -8.78 7.15
CA GLU A 126 12.26 -7.77 7.69
C GLU A 126 11.54 -6.70 8.51
N CYS A 127 10.61 -7.13 9.37
CA CYS A 127 9.78 -6.23 10.16
C CYS A 127 9.67 -6.71 11.62
N VAL A 128 9.19 -5.82 12.48
CA VAL A 128 8.77 -6.16 13.85
C VAL A 128 7.26 -6.19 13.90
N ARG A 129 6.72 -7.27 14.45
CA ARG A 129 5.27 -7.51 14.63
C ARG A 129 4.88 -7.28 16.07
N ILE A 130 3.81 -6.53 16.28
CA ILE A 130 3.20 -6.29 17.58
C ILE A 130 1.71 -6.59 17.49
N VAL A 131 1.21 -7.44 18.37
CA VAL A 131 -0.24 -7.63 18.56
C VAL A 131 -0.74 -6.53 19.49
N ASP A 132 -1.52 -5.60 18.95
CA ASP A 132 -2.11 -4.51 19.70
C ASP A 132 -3.51 -4.93 20.18
N GLU A 133 -3.57 -5.52 21.38
CA GLU A 133 -4.82 -5.99 21.98
C GLU A 133 -5.79 -4.84 22.28
N HIS A 134 -5.27 -3.63 22.53
CA HIS A 134 -6.11 -2.47 22.84
C HIS A 134 -6.91 -2.01 21.60
N HIS A 135 -6.32 -2.11 20.42
CA HIS A 135 -6.98 -1.72 19.17
C HIS A 135 -7.47 -2.91 18.34
N ASP A 136 -7.33 -4.16 18.86
CA ASP A 136 -7.76 -5.40 18.21
C ASP A 136 -7.21 -5.54 16.78
N MET A 137 -5.87 -5.42 16.65
CA MET A 137 -5.18 -5.53 15.38
C MET A 137 -3.72 -5.97 15.54
N GLU A 138 -3.11 -6.43 14.46
CA GLU A 138 -1.68 -6.69 14.39
C GLU A 138 -0.98 -5.58 13.60
N LEU A 139 0.13 -5.07 14.12
CA LEU A 139 0.92 -4.02 13.52
C LEU A 139 2.29 -4.56 13.12
N LEU A 140 2.70 -4.26 11.90
CA LEU A 140 4.03 -4.54 11.38
C LEU A 140 4.77 -3.22 11.22
N PHE A 141 5.98 -3.12 11.76
CA PHE A 141 6.82 -1.93 11.69
C PHE A 141 8.08 -2.23 10.90
N PHE A 142 8.42 -1.37 9.95
CA PHE A 142 9.58 -1.47 9.10
C PHE A 142 10.62 -0.39 9.45
N SER A 143 11.89 -0.68 9.17
CA SER A 143 13.01 0.22 9.48
C SER A 143 12.96 1.58 8.76
N ASN A 144 12.27 1.66 7.62
CA ASN A 144 12.04 2.92 6.90
C ASN A 144 11.01 3.84 7.57
N GLY A 145 10.38 3.41 8.67
CA GLY A 145 9.33 4.15 9.35
C GLY A 145 7.91 3.88 8.84
N GLY A 146 7.78 3.09 7.79
CA GLY A 146 6.49 2.59 7.32
C GLY A 146 5.95 1.47 8.21
N GLY A 147 4.64 1.24 8.15
CA GLY A 147 4.01 0.13 8.83
C GLY A 147 2.77 -0.37 8.11
N VAL A 148 2.29 -1.54 8.54
CA VAL A 148 1.06 -2.17 8.06
C VAL A 148 0.23 -2.65 9.24
N ALA A 149 -1.05 -2.29 9.26
CA ALA A 149 -2.03 -2.81 10.20
C ALA A 149 -2.85 -3.93 9.52
N LEU A 150 -2.91 -5.08 10.16
CA LEU A 150 -3.69 -6.25 9.75
C LEU A 150 -4.87 -6.45 10.71
N GLY A 151 -6.02 -6.80 10.17
CA GLY A 151 -7.21 -7.09 10.98
C GLY A 151 -8.01 -5.86 11.41
N ALA A 152 -7.60 -4.67 11.02
CA ALA A 152 -8.25 -3.43 11.42
C ALA A 152 -9.71 -3.35 10.96
N ARG A 153 -10.59 -2.76 11.79
CA ARG A 153 -12.00 -2.55 11.47
C ARG A 153 -12.26 -1.20 10.79
N SER A 154 -11.42 -0.22 11.06
CA SER A 154 -11.51 1.12 10.46
C SER A 154 -10.15 1.79 10.35
N GLU A 155 -10.04 2.70 9.41
CA GLU A 155 -8.86 3.56 9.20
C GLU A 155 -8.56 4.43 10.43
N ASN A 156 -9.61 4.97 11.07
CA ASN A 156 -9.46 5.78 12.28
C ASN A 156 -8.82 5.00 13.44
N MET A 157 -9.16 3.73 13.62
CA MET A 157 -8.53 2.90 14.64
C MET A 157 -7.04 2.69 14.35
N VAL A 158 -6.66 2.54 13.08
CA VAL A 158 -5.24 2.46 12.71
C VAL A 158 -4.51 3.77 12.97
N SER A 159 -5.13 4.91 12.68
CA SER A 159 -4.58 6.23 13.02
C SER A 159 -4.32 6.38 14.52
N LEU A 160 -5.26 5.92 15.36
CA LEU A 160 -5.10 5.95 16.82
C LEU A 160 -3.99 5.01 17.28
N ALA A 161 -3.98 3.77 16.82
CA ALA A 161 -2.95 2.79 17.14
C ALA A 161 -1.56 3.26 16.70
N ALA A 162 -1.42 3.71 15.45
CA ALA A 162 -0.15 4.23 14.93
C ALA A 162 0.33 5.46 15.71
N SER A 163 -0.57 6.37 16.08
CA SER A 163 -0.23 7.54 16.91
C SER A 163 0.20 7.13 18.32
N HIS A 164 -0.47 6.15 18.94
CA HIS A 164 -0.11 5.60 20.23
C HIS A 164 1.31 5.03 20.20
N TRP A 165 1.59 4.13 19.26
CA TRP A 165 2.91 3.51 19.11
C TRP A 165 3.99 4.52 18.73
N GLY A 166 3.67 5.45 17.84
CA GLY A 166 4.59 6.55 17.47
C GLY A 166 4.99 7.40 18.68
N THR A 167 4.04 7.67 19.60
CA THR A 167 4.33 8.39 20.85
C THR A 167 5.26 7.58 21.76
N ARG A 168 5.03 6.27 21.87
CA ARG A 168 5.85 5.37 22.66
C ARG A 168 7.27 5.25 22.09
N PHE A 169 7.41 5.08 20.78
CA PHE A 169 8.71 5.01 20.10
C PHE A 169 9.50 6.31 20.20
N ASP A 170 8.83 7.46 20.17
CA ASP A 170 9.47 8.77 20.35
C ASP A 170 10.02 8.93 21.79
N ALA A 171 9.25 8.53 22.79
CA ALA A 171 9.69 8.54 24.19
C ALA A 171 10.96 7.70 24.41
N GLU A 172 11.10 6.59 23.70
CA GLU A 172 12.24 5.67 23.75
C GLU A 172 13.35 6.03 22.73
N ARG A 173 13.21 7.14 22.02
CA ARG A 173 14.18 7.64 21.02
C ARG A 173 14.50 6.61 19.92
N LEU A 174 13.48 5.89 19.47
CA LEU A 174 13.62 4.87 18.42
C LEU A 174 13.57 5.45 17.01
N PHE A 175 13.12 6.69 16.83
CA PHE A 175 13.19 7.36 15.54
C PHE A 175 14.61 7.84 15.24
N VAL A 176 15.03 7.68 13.99
CA VAL A 176 16.34 8.16 13.52
C VAL A 176 16.19 9.59 13.02
N GLU A 177 16.98 10.50 13.59
CA GLU A 177 17.03 11.87 13.08
C GLU A 177 17.66 11.87 11.69
N VAL A 178 16.89 12.28 10.69
CA VAL A 178 17.43 12.53 9.35
C VAL A 178 17.96 13.95 9.34
N LEU A 179 19.28 14.09 9.35
CA LEU A 179 19.92 15.39 9.11
C LEU A 179 19.65 15.76 7.64
N VAL A 180 18.69 16.64 7.40
CA VAL A 180 18.54 17.31 6.11
C VAL A 180 19.74 18.22 5.97
N ARG A 181 20.76 17.81 5.20
CA ARG A 181 21.78 18.74 4.73
C ARG A 181 21.07 19.72 3.80
N ASN A 182 20.84 20.93 4.27
CA ASN A 182 20.59 22.05 3.38
C ASN A 182 21.85 22.19 2.54
N VAL A 183 21.79 21.78 1.29
CA VAL A 183 22.73 22.24 0.27
C VAL A 183 22.32 23.69 0.06
N GLU A 184 22.98 24.60 0.81
CA GLU A 184 22.97 26.01 0.47
C GLU A 184 23.66 26.07 -0.91
N ASP A 185 22.88 26.39 -1.92
CA ASP A 185 23.39 26.76 -3.23
C ASP A 185 24.36 27.93 -3.02
N HIS A 186 25.67 27.65 -3.05
CA HIS A 186 26.65 28.68 -3.29
C HIS A 186 26.36 29.16 -4.73
N GLU A 187 25.64 30.26 -4.84
CA GLU A 187 25.66 31.10 -6.00
C GLU A 187 27.13 31.56 -6.13
N GLU A 188 27.90 30.92 -7.02
CA GLU A 188 29.14 31.43 -7.53
C GLU A 188 28.82 32.75 -8.23
N GLU A 189 29.22 33.86 -7.56
CA GLU A 189 29.30 35.17 -8.20
C GLU A 189 30.15 35.00 -9.46
N GLY A 190 29.51 35.14 -10.62
CA GLY A 190 30.13 35.10 -11.91
C GLY A 190 31.09 36.26 -12.07
N ASP A 191 32.33 35.92 -12.24
CA ASP A 191 33.39 36.81 -12.72
C ASP A 191 33.01 37.33 -14.11
N GLU A 192 32.86 38.63 -14.25
CA GLU A 192 32.72 39.32 -15.55
C GLU A 192 34.01 39.13 -16.37
N PRO A 193 33.95 38.69 -17.63
CA PRO A 193 35.08 38.83 -18.51
C PRO A 193 35.10 40.23 -19.14
N ALA A 194 36.22 40.90 -18.93
CA ALA A 194 36.60 42.18 -19.52
C ALA A 194 36.58 42.15 -21.04
N ASP A 195 36.16 43.28 -21.58
CA ASP A 195 36.27 43.73 -22.96
C ASP A 195 37.65 43.43 -23.60
N GLY A 196 37.60 42.94 -24.82
CA GLY A 196 38.76 42.83 -25.71
C GLY A 196 38.30 42.79 -27.16
N ASP A 197 38.25 43.98 -27.77
CA ASP A 197 38.16 44.19 -29.21
C ASP A 197 39.22 43.37 -29.94
N ASP A 198 38.85 42.70 -31.00
CA ASP A 198 39.68 42.68 -32.21
C ASP A 198 38.86 42.28 -33.47
N GLU A 199 38.90 43.21 -34.42
CA GLU A 199 38.40 43.08 -35.79
C GLU A 199 39.24 42.08 -36.56
N ALA A 200 38.68 41.24 -37.38
CA ALA A 200 39.22 40.86 -38.69
C ALA A 200 38.21 40.17 -39.60
N GLN A 201 38.08 40.78 -40.73
CA GLN A 201 37.39 40.47 -41.97
C GLN A 201 37.73 39.08 -42.51
N GLY A 202 36.77 38.49 -43.24
CA GLY A 202 37.04 37.34 -44.11
C GLY A 202 35.77 36.78 -44.78
N GLU A 203 35.66 37.04 -46.05
CA GLU A 203 34.60 36.84 -47.04
C GLU A 203 34.09 35.37 -47.22
N PRO A 204 33.03 35.20 -47.98
CA PRO A 204 32.27 33.95 -48.05
C PRO A 204 32.77 33.04 -49.21
N LEU A 205 32.60 31.74 -49.07
CA LEU A 205 32.67 30.77 -50.17
C LEU A 205 31.40 29.95 -50.22
N ASP A 206 30.72 30.22 -51.34
CA ASP A 206 29.71 29.43 -52.02
C ASP A 206 30.26 28.04 -52.41
N LEU A 207 29.36 27.05 -52.52
CA LEU A 207 29.27 25.98 -53.51
C LEU A 207 28.59 24.75 -52.89
N LYS A 208 27.33 24.51 -53.23
CA LYS A 208 26.76 23.61 -54.26
C LYS A 208 27.08 22.11 -54.09
N ASP A 209 25.98 21.39 -54.13
CA ASP A 209 25.68 20.09 -54.77
C ASP A 209 26.37 18.81 -54.27
N SER A 210 25.61 17.94 -53.68
CA SER A 210 25.06 16.69 -54.28
C SER A 210 24.20 15.97 -53.28
#